data_92d85abfe9fb6214e3d61a5e6e59e171
#
_entry.id   92d85abfe9fb6214e3d61a5e6e59e171
#
_cell.length_a   1.000
_cell.length_b   1.000
_cell.length_c   1.000
_cell.angle_alpha   90.00
_cell.angle_beta   90.00
_cell.angle_gamma   90.00
#
_symmetry.space_group_name_H-M   'P 1'
#
loop_
_entity.id
_entity.type
_entity.pdbx_description
1 polymer ?
#
loop_
_entity_poly.entity_id
_entity_poly.type
_entity_poly.pdbx_seq_one_letter_code
_entity_poly.pdbx_strand_id
1 'polypeptide(L)'
;MWFRTELSLEAGASYLSGTPPSFSHGEKAAVFIGHSTVLIHLDEQNFLTDPFYLKRLYILSRHNSPGIPLQDLPPLNFILISHGHLDHMDLKTLGFFPRNLPVVLPEKLEGYLRDLGFSDIRSLSWGEQTHIGPLAILALPAKHFPGRSLHETRSVPQGYLVQGSKTIFFCGDSGLTPDFKEIGATYSIDLALLPIGSYRPSFFRSFHMDPKDALEAMEMLRAKRMVPIHWGAFRLSLEPMDEPPRRFLHLLQERKINPHAVLLQPGEKIFF
;
A
#
# COMPACT_ATOMS: atom_id res chain seq x y z
N MET A 1 -6.40 -11.25 -30.73
CA MET A 1 -7.36 -12.25 -30.24
C MET A 1 -6.68 -13.13 -29.19
N TRP A 2 -6.39 -12.59 -28.00
CA TRP A 2 -5.79 -13.32 -26.88
C TRP A 2 -6.31 -12.77 -25.57
N PHE A 3 -6.84 -13.68 -24.74
CA PHE A 3 -7.18 -13.59 -23.32
C PHE A 3 -8.41 -12.76 -22.87
N ARG A 4 -9.60 -13.33 -23.14
CA ARG A 4 -10.65 -13.42 -22.11
C ARG A 4 -10.46 -14.78 -21.41
N THR A 5 -9.67 -14.83 -20.37
CA THR A 5 -9.74 -15.91 -19.39
C THR A 5 -10.62 -15.40 -18.26
N GLU A 6 -11.82 -15.96 -18.16
CA GLU A 6 -12.74 -15.79 -17.06
C GLU A 6 -12.00 -16.01 -15.74
N LEU A 7 -12.04 -15.00 -14.87
CA LEU A 7 -11.81 -15.22 -13.44
C LEU A 7 -12.94 -16.14 -12.99
N SER A 8 -12.70 -17.45 -12.95
CA SER A 8 -13.59 -18.37 -12.25
C SER A 8 -13.55 -17.99 -10.77
N LEU A 9 -14.57 -17.24 -10.36
CA LEU A 9 -14.96 -17.05 -8.98
C LEU A 9 -15.52 -18.40 -8.49
N GLU A 10 -14.64 -19.38 -8.22
CA GLU A 10 -15.08 -20.58 -7.57
C GLU A 10 -15.55 -20.22 -6.16
N ALA A 11 -16.82 -20.44 -5.95
CA ALA A 11 -17.54 -20.31 -4.70
C ALA A 11 -16.87 -21.15 -3.60
N GLY A 12 -16.39 -20.49 -2.53
CA GLY A 12 -15.78 -21.19 -1.38
C GLY A 12 -15.41 -20.29 -0.20
N ALA A 13 -15.49 -18.96 -0.33
CA ALA A 13 -15.44 -18.05 0.80
C ALA A 13 -16.68 -17.17 0.73
N SER A 14 -17.47 -17.14 1.77
CA SER A 14 -18.57 -16.18 1.90
C SER A 14 -17.95 -14.78 1.95
N TYR A 15 -17.85 -14.15 0.78
CA TYR A 15 -17.66 -12.72 0.73
C TYR A 15 -18.86 -12.10 1.42
N LEU A 16 -18.62 -11.37 2.48
CA LEU A 16 -19.63 -10.45 2.95
C LEU A 16 -19.88 -9.51 1.77
N SER A 17 -21.01 -9.70 1.08
CA SER A 17 -21.49 -8.80 0.04
C SER A 17 -21.80 -7.47 0.72
N GLY A 18 -20.78 -6.65 0.89
CA GLY A 18 -20.88 -5.32 1.47
C GLY A 18 -21.28 -4.34 0.38
N THR A 19 -22.17 -3.44 0.72
CA THR A 19 -22.37 -2.20 -0.02
C THR A 19 -21.00 -1.54 -0.23
N PRO A 20 -20.67 -1.01 -1.42
CA PRO A 20 -19.44 -0.26 -1.62
C PRO A 20 -19.24 0.77 -0.51
N PRO A 21 -18.01 0.93 0.04
CA PRO A 21 -17.81 1.91 1.07
C PRO A 21 -18.22 3.29 0.56
N SER A 22 -19.19 3.88 1.22
CA SER A 22 -19.59 5.26 0.99
C SER A 22 -18.84 6.16 1.96
N PHE A 23 -18.44 7.32 1.47
CA PHE A 23 -17.79 8.35 2.29
C PHE A 23 -18.69 9.58 2.30
N SER A 24 -18.86 10.16 3.49
CA SER A 24 -19.60 11.42 3.64
C SER A 24 -18.73 12.59 3.19
N HIS A 25 -19.37 13.67 2.77
CA HIS A 25 -18.66 14.90 2.41
C HIS A 25 -17.75 15.39 3.54
N GLY A 26 -16.49 15.66 3.23
CA GLY A 26 -15.47 16.08 4.19
C GLY A 26 -14.88 14.96 5.05
N GLU A 27 -15.31 13.71 4.87
CA GLU A 27 -14.73 12.54 5.57
C GLU A 27 -13.28 12.32 5.13
N LYS A 28 -12.43 11.88 6.03
CA LYS A 28 -11.07 11.43 5.75
C LYS A 28 -10.95 10.04 6.33
N ALA A 29 -10.76 9.06 5.47
CA ALA A 29 -10.78 7.66 5.86
C ALA A 29 -9.79 6.81 5.07
N ALA A 30 -9.31 5.75 5.71
CA ALA A 30 -8.55 4.69 5.09
C ALA A 30 -9.19 3.33 5.41
N VAL A 31 -9.37 2.49 4.39
CA VAL A 31 -9.90 1.13 4.52
C VAL A 31 -8.81 0.15 4.13
N PHE A 32 -8.41 -0.72 5.05
CA PHE A 32 -7.41 -1.74 4.78
C PHE A 32 -8.04 -2.86 3.94
N ILE A 33 -7.59 -3.04 2.71
CA ILE A 33 -8.08 -4.10 1.82
C ILE A 33 -7.28 -5.39 2.03
N GLY A 34 -6.00 -5.25 2.36
CA GLY A 34 -5.10 -6.37 2.63
C GLY A 34 -3.77 -6.22 1.90
N HIS A 35 -2.71 -6.81 2.44
CA HIS A 35 -1.33 -6.62 2.01
C HIS A 35 -0.92 -5.15 2.09
N SER A 36 -0.50 -4.55 0.99
CA SER A 36 -0.21 -3.11 0.89
C SER A 36 -1.31 -2.32 0.19
N THR A 37 -2.46 -2.97 -0.07
CA THR A 37 -3.62 -2.34 -0.70
C THR A 37 -4.49 -1.66 0.35
N VAL A 38 -4.57 -0.34 0.29
CA VAL A 38 -5.43 0.50 1.13
C VAL A 38 -6.25 1.42 0.24
N LEU A 39 -7.56 1.46 0.46
CA LEU A 39 -8.44 2.46 -0.14
C LEU A 39 -8.45 3.69 0.75
N ILE A 40 -8.14 4.83 0.19
CA ILE A 40 -8.07 6.10 0.90
C ILE A 40 -9.08 7.06 0.30
N HIS A 41 -9.82 7.74 1.18
CA HIS A 41 -10.67 8.87 0.85
C HIS A 41 -10.12 10.13 1.54
N LEU A 42 -9.74 11.12 0.73
CA LEU A 42 -9.20 12.41 1.18
C LEU A 42 -9.63 13.51 0.22
N ASP A 43 -10.25 14.57 0.75
CA ASP A 43 -10.68 15.74 -0.01
C ASP A 43 -11.49 15.38 -1.28
N GLU A 44 -12.48 14.51 -1.11
CA GLU A 44 -13.37 13.97 -2.14
C GLU A 44 -12.65 13.17 -3.24
N GLN A 45 -11.40 12.75 -2.98
CA GLN A 45 -10.64 11.86 -3.87
C GLN A 45 -10.53 10.46 -3.27
N ASN A 46 -10.85 9.45 -4.06
CA ASN A 46 -10.63 8.05 -3.71
C ASN A 46 -9.40 7.52 -4.45
N PHE A 47 -8.49 6.90 -3.76
CA PHE A 47 -7.33 6.28 -4.40
C PHE A 47 -6.90 4.98 -3.71
N LEU A 48 -6.21 4.13 -4.46
CA LEU A 48 -5.65 2.88 -3.97
C LEU A 48 -4.13 2.94 -3.92
N THR A 49 -3.56 2.32 -2.89
CA THR A 49 -2.14 1.97 -2.84
C THR A 49 -1.94 0.52 -3.28
N ASP A 50 -0.90 0.26 -4.07
CA ASP A 50 -0.41 -1.07 -4.48
C ASP A 50 -1.52 -2.13 -4.65
N PRO A 51 -2.46 -1.97 -5.60
CA PRO A 51 -3.62 -2.84 -5.70
C PRO A 51 -3.24 -4.27 -6.09
N PHE A 52 -3.55 -5.22 -5.21
CA PHE A 52 -3.37 -6.64 -5.43
C PHE A 52 -4.62 -7.43 -5.03
N TYR A 53 -5.31 -8.00 -6.04
CA TYR A 53 -6.60 -8.69 -5.85
C TYR A 53 -6.57 -10.19 -6.18
N LEU A 54 -5.43 -10.70 -6.67
CA LEU A 54 -5.35 -12.10 -7.06
C LEU A 54 -5.35 -13.04 -5.85
N LYS A 55 -5.91 -14.24 -6.06
CA LYS A 55 -5.90 -15.36 -5.10
C LYS A 55 -4.52 -15.99 -4.94
N ARG A 56 -3.60 -15.71 -5.85
CA ARG A 56 -2.24 -16.27 -5.85
C ARG A 56 -1.22 -15.24 -6.33
N LEU A 57 -0.07 -15.27 -5.68
CA LEU A 57 1.16 -14.68 -6.15
C LEU A 57 2.09 -15.83 -6.57
N TYR A 58 2.20 -16.10 -7.87
CA TYR A 58 2.79 -17.33 -8.40
C TYR A 58 2.20 -18.59 -7.77
N ILE A 59 3.04 -19.32 -6.99
CA ILE A 59 2.66 -20.56 -6.28
C ILE A 59 2.07 -20.27 -4.89
N LEU A 60 2.25 -19.07 -4.36
CA LEU A 60 1.79 -18.69 -3.03
C LEU A 60 0.30 -18.36 -3.06
N SER A 61 -0.49 -19.12 -2.30
CA SER A 61 -1.91 -18.82 -2.12
C SER A 61 -2.10 -17.64 -1.17
N ARG A 62 -3.08 -16.80 -1.46
CA ARG A 62 -3.52 -15.73 -0.57
C ARG A 62 -4.24 -16.34 0.64
N HIS A 63 -3.89 -15.88 1.85
CA HIS A 63 -4.45 -16.40 3.10
C HIS A 63 -5.77 -15.71 3.49
N ASN A 64 -5.87 -14.40 3.29
CA ASN A 64 -7.08 -13.63 3.57
C ASN A 64 -7.71 -13.10 2.28
N SER A 65 -9.02 -12.99 2.24
CA SER A 65 -9.71 -12.31 1.14
C SER A 65 -9.49 -10.80 1.20
N PRO A 66 -9.49 -10.09 0.06
CA PRO A 66 -9.54 -8.63 0.07
C PRO A 66 -10.77 -8.15 0.85
N GLY A 67 -10.58 -7.16 1.72
CA GLY A 67 -11.63 -6.63 2.59
C GLY A 67 -12.77 -5.92 1.84
N ILE A 68 -12.49 -5.43 0.62
CA ILE A 68 -13.47 -4.93 -0.34
C ILE A 68 -13.22 -5.67 -1.64
N PRO A 69 -14.22 -6.39 -2.20
CA PRO A 69 -14.11 -6.97 -3.52
C PRO A 69 -13.83 -5.90 -4.59
N LEU A 70 -13.10 -6.26 -5.65
CA LEU A 70 -12.70 -5.31 -6.69
C LEU A 70 -13.90 -4.60 -7.35
N GLN A 71 -15.00 -5.34 -7.58
CA GLN A 71 -16.23 -4.80 -8.17
C GLN A 71 -17.00 -3.86 -7.25
N ASP A 72 -16.72 -3.89 -5.93
CA ASP A 72 -17.40 -3.07 -4.90
C ASP A 72 -16.56 -1.85 -4.50
N LEU A 73 -15.45 -1.59 -5.21
CA LEU A 73 -14.70 -0.37 -5.03
C LEU A 73 -15.51 0.86 -5.47
N PRO A 74 -15.45 1.97 -4.75
CA PRO A 74 -16.00 3.23 -5.23
C PRO A 74 -15.23 3.69 -6.47
N PRO A 75 -15.78 4.63 -7.26
CA PRO A 75 -15.03 5.26 -8.34
C PRO A 75 -13.70 5.83 -7.81
N LEU A 76 -12.59 5.46 -8.48
CA LEU A 76 -11.26 5.90 -8.11
C LEU A 76 -10.84 7.11 -8.93
N ASN A 77 -10.03 7.98 -8.32
CA ASN A 77 -9.40 9.13 -8.96
C ASN A 77 -7.98 8.81 -9.42
N PHE A 78 -7.27 7.93 -8.72
CA PHE A 78 -5.93 7.47 -9.12
C PHE A 78 -5.49 6.22 -8.35
N ILE A 79 -4.33 5.68 -8.77
CA ILE A 79 -3.62 4.58 -8.11
C ILE A 79 -2.18 5.03 -7.80
N LEU A 80 -1.67 4.66 -6.62
CA LEU A 80 -0.25 4.79 -6.25
C LEU A 80 0.41 3.41 -6.29
N ILE A 81 1.55 3.32 -6.98
CA ILE A 81 2.41 2.13 -7.01
C ILE A 81 3.75 2.49 -6.38
N SER A 82 4.11 1.84 -5.28
CA SER A 82 5.35 2.11 -4.55
C SER A 82 6.60 1.59 -5.26
N HIS A 83 6.52 0.42 -5.87
CA HIS A 83 7.64 -0.21 -6.59
C HIS A 83 7.19 -1.36 -7.50
N GLY A 84 8.15 -1.92 -8.25
CA GLY A 84 7.87 -2.87 -9.32
C GLY A 84 7.66 -4.32 -8.89
N HIS A 85 7.81 -4.70 -7.61
CA HIS A 85 7.63 -6.08 -7.19
C HIS A 85 6.22 -6.59 -7.46
N LEU A 86 6.11 -7.91 -7.65
CA LEU A 86 4.92 -8.52 -8.21
C LEU A 86 3.71 -8.53 -7.27
N ASP A 87 3.96 -8.42 -5.98
CA ASP A 87 2.96 -8.30 -4.92
C ASP A 87 2.49 -6.85 -4.66
N HIS A 88 3.11 -5.86 -5.34
CA HIS A 88 2.74 -4.45 -5.31
C HIS A 88 2.23 -3.94 -6.66
N MET A 89 2.94 -4.25 -7.75
CA MET A 89 2.54 -3.89 -9.10
C MET A 89 2.01 -5.12 -9.85
N ASP A 90 0.81 -5.57 -9.53
CA ASP A 90 0.19 -6.70 -10.23
C ASP A 90 -0.51 -6.26 -11.52
N LEU A 91 0.10 -6.59 -12.66
CA LEU A 91 -0.42 -6.20 -13.98
C LEU A 91 -1.79 -6.80 -14.28
N LYS A 92 -2.14 -7.96 -13.69
CA LYS A 92 -3.47 -8.55 -13.88
C LYS A 92 -4.52 -7.75 -13.13
N THR A 93 -4.28 -7.40 -11.87
CA THR A 93 -5.16 -6.51 -11.10
C THR A 93 -5.28 -5.14 -11.79
N LEU A 94 -4.15 -4.54 -12.20
CA LEU A 94 -4.15 -3.26 -12.93
C LEU A 94 -4.97 -3.34 -14.22
N GLY A 95 -4.96 -4.49 -14.87
CA GLY A 95 -5.76 -4.76 -16.07
C GLY A 95 -7.28 -4.63 -15.90
N PHE A 96 -7.82 -4.59 -14.69
CA PHE A 96 -9.26 -4.40 -14.44
C PHE A 96 -9.68 -2.94 -14.34
N PHE A 97 -8.75 -2.01 -14.10
CA PHE A 97 -9.07 -0.60 -13.96
C PHE A 97 -9.24 0.11 -15.31
N PRO A 98 -10.01 1.23 -15.35
CA PRO A 98 -10.15 2.05 -16.54
C PRO A 98 -8.79 2.55 -17.04
N ARG A 99 -8.57 2.56 -18.34
CA ARG A 99 -7.28 2.92 -18.96
C ARG A 99 -6.94 4.40 -18.88
N ASN A 100 -7.92 5.25 -18.62
CA ASN A 100 -7.76 6.67 -18.35
C ASN A 100 -7.60 7.01 -16.86
N LEU A 101 -7.62 6.00 -15.97
CA LEU A 101 -7.37 6.22 -14.54
C LEU A 101 -5.88 6.59 -14.35
N PRO A 102 -5.57 7.74 -13.72
CA PRO A 102 -4.20 8.13 -13.44
C PRO A 102 -3.48 7.10 -12.57
N VAL A 103 -2.26 6.73 -12.93
CA VAL A 103 -1.38 5.87 -12.12
C VAL A 103 -0.07 6.60 -11.85
N VAL A 104 0.23 6.79 -10.57
CA VAL A 104 1.51 7.36 -10.10
C VAL A 104 2.42 6.21 -9.70
N LEU A 105 3.66 6.20 -10.20
CA LEU A 105 4.59 5.09 -10.01
C LEU A 105 6.04 5.57 -10.10
N PRO A 106 7.02 4.75 -9.68
CA PRO A 106 8.44 5.03 -9.92
C PRO A 106 8.78 5.06 -11.40
N GLU A 107 9.78 5.86 -11.75
CA GLU A 107 10.36 5.85 -13.10
C GLU A 107 10.76 4.43 -13.56
N LYS A 108 10.76 4.24 -14.89
CA LYS A 108 11.17 3.01 -15.60
C LYS A 108 10.18 1.84 -15.50
N LEU A 109 9.03 2.06 -14.87
CA LEU A 109 7.92 1.10 -14.84
C LEU A 109 6.78 1.45 -15.83
N GLU A 110 6.84 2.61 -16.48
CA GLU A 110 5.79 3.14 -17.36
C GLU A 110 5.49 2.20 -18.54
N GLY A 111 6.51 1.49 -19.04
CA GLY A 111 6.37 0.54 -20.16
C GLY A 111 5.30 -0.51 -19.89
N TYR A 112 5.30 -1.08 -18.70
CA TYR A 112 4.31 -2.08 -18.30
C TYR A 112 2.88 -1.56 -18.32
N LEU A 113 2.67 -0.28 -17.96
CA LEU A 113 1.34 0.34 -17.98
C LEU A 113 0.92 0.75 -19.39
N ARG A 114 1.87 1.22 -20.23
CA ARG A 114 1.60 1.50 -21.65
C ARG A 114 1.17 0.22 -22.38
N ASP A 115 1.82 -0.91 -22.11
CA ASP A 115 1.47 -2.20 -22.69
C ASP A 115 0.06 -2.67 -22.26
N LEU A 116 -0.40 -2.25 -21.07
CA LEU A 116 -1.78 -2.45 -20.62
C LEU A 116 -2.77 -1.43 -21.21
N GLY A 117 -2.29 -0.39 -21.90
CA GLY A 117 -3.09 0.64 -22.55
C GLY A 117 -3.45 1.84 -21.65
N PHE A 118 -2.80 2.02 -20.50
CA PHE A 118 -3.02 3.22 -19.67
C PHE A 118 -2.55 4.48 -20.39
N SER A 119 -3.34 5.55 -20.30
CA SER A 119 -3.09 6.83 -20.97
C SER A 119 -2.62 7.94 -20.04
N ASP A 120 -2.94 7.90 -18.72
CA ASP A 120 -2.44 8.85 -17.72
C ASP A 120 -1.46 8.14 -16.77
N ILE A 121 -0.19 8.20 -17.12
CA ILE A 121 0.92 7.55 -16.39
C ILE A 121 1.85 8.65 -15.88
N ARG A 122 1.99 8.75 -14.57
CA ARG A 122 2.80 9.78 -13.90
C ARG A 122 3.96 9.14 -13.16
N SER A 123 5.09 9.02 -13.84
CA SER A 123 6.31 8.51 -13.23
C SER A 123 7.05 9.61 -12.49
N LEU A 124 7.53 9.28 -11.30
CA LEU A 124 8.23 10.21 -10.43
C LEU A 124 9.55 9.60 -9.94
N SER A 125 10.58 10.43 -9.90
CA SER A 125 11.81 10.18 -9.12
C SER A 125 11.67 10.73 -7.70
N TRP A 126 12.55 10.32 -6.80
CA TRP A 126 12.58 10.87 -5.43
C TRP A 126 12.70 12.39 -5.43
N GLY A 127 11.88 13.06 -4.65
CA GLY A 127 11.78 14.52 -4.57
C GLY A 127 10.89 15.16 -5.62
N GLU A 128 10.44 14.41 -6.63
CA GLU A 128 9.49 14.92 -7.61
C GLU A 128 8.06 14.80 -7.11
N GLN A 129 7.20 15.69 -7.56
CA GLN A 129 5.79 15.73 -7.21
C GLN A 129 4.88 15.88 -8.41
N THR A 130 3.65 15.41 -8.27
CA THR A 130 2.55 15.66 -9.20
C THR A 130 1.28 16.06 -8.44
N HIS A 131 0.26 16.52 -9.16
CA HIS A 131 -1.03 16.90 -8.57
C HIS A 131 -2.15 16.14 -9.24
N ILE A 132 -3.09 15.61 -8.45
CA ILE A 132 -4.34 15.01 -8.92
C ILE A 132 -5.48 15.64 -8.13
N GLY A 133 -6.36 16.39 -8.80
CA GLY A 133 -7.35 17.21 -8.13
C GLY A 133 -6.70 18.16 -7.12
N PRO A 134 -7.18 18.21 -5.87
CA PRO A 134 -6.62 19.06 -4.82
C PRO A 134 -5.37 18.47 -4.15
N LEU A 135 -4.98 17.24 -4.48
CA LEU A 135 -3.92 16.51 -3.78
C LEU A 135 -2.57 16.69 -4.47
N ALA A 136 -1.55 17.04 -3.68
CA ALA A 136 -0.14 16.98 -4.08
C ALA A 136 0.44 15.62 -3.67
N ILE A 137 1.15 14.96 -4.58
CA ILE A 137 1.76 13.64 -4.39
C ILE A 137 3.26 13.78 -4.61
N LEU A 138 4.03 13.64 -3.54
CA LEU A 138 5.49 13.74 -3.53
C LEU A 138 6.10 12.34 -3.37
N ALA A 139 7.03 11.98 -4.26
CA ALA A 139 7.81 10.74 -4.16
C ALA A 139 8.95 10.90 -3.15
N LEU A 140 9.09 9.95 -2.23
CA LEU A 140 10.09 9.96 -1.16
C LEU A 140 10.93 8.68 -1.18
N PRO A 141 12.18 8.73 -0.67
CA PRO A 141 13.04 7.55 -0.59
C PRO A 141 12.42 6.39 0.18
N ALA A 142 12.64 5.17 -0.30
CA ALA A 142 12.40 3.93 0.42
C ALA A 142 13.66 3.08 0.41
N LYS A 143 13.98 2.46 1.55
CA LYS A 143 15.14 1.59 1.70
C LYS A 143 14.77 0.15 1.37
N HIS A 144 14.68 -0.14 0.07
CA HIS A 144 14.29 -1.45 -0.43
C HIS A 144 15.11 -1.81 -1.66
N PHE A 145 15.16 -3.10 -2.06
CA PHE A 145 15.90 -3.50 -3.24
C PHE A 145 15.13 -3.16 -4.52
N PRO A 146 15.84 -2.68 -5.55
CA PRO A 146 15.22 -2.17 -6.76
C PRO A 146 14.80 -3.30 -7.72
N GLY A 147 13.98 -2.91 -8.70
CA GLY A 147 13.65 -3.73 -9.87
C GLY A 147 12.37 -4.54 -9.73
N ARG A 148 11.96 -5.13 -10.84
CA ARG A 148 10.80 -6.02 -10.95
C ARG A 148 11.19 -7.44 -11.31
N SER A 149 12.27 -7.61 -12.06
CA SER A 149 12.76 -8.88 -12.56
C SER A 149 14.26 -8.81 -12.82
N LEU A 150 14.88 -9.93 -13.20
CA LEU A 150 16.28 -9.95 -13.61
C LEU A 150 16.60 -9.03 -14.81
N HIS A 151 15.56 -8.65 -15.60
CA HIS A 151 15.71 -7.78 -16.77
C HIS A 151 15.38 -6.31 -16.47
N GLU A 152 14.55 -6.06 -15.44
CA GLU A 152 14.23 -4.73 -14.97
C GLU A 152 14.74 -4.58 -13.54
N THR A 153 15.89 -3.92 -13.38
CA THR A 153 16.59 -3.70 -12.11
C THR A 153 16.83 -2.22 -11.82
N ARG A 154 16.21 -1.32 -12.60
CA ARG A 154 16.50 0.12 -12.57
C ARG A 154 15.44 0.96 -11.88
N SER A 155 14.21 0.42 -11.73
CA SER A 155 13.15 1.13 -11.00
C SER A 155 13.51 1.18 -9.52
N VAL A 156 13.44 2.37 -8.95
CA VAL A 156 13.84 2.60 -7.55
C VAL A 156 12.59 2.65 -6.68
N PRO A 157 12.51 1.80 -5.62
CA PRO A 157 11.38 1.82 -4.70
C PRO A 157 11.22 3.18 -4.03
N GLN A 158 9.97 3.57 -3.80
CA GLN A 158 9.63 4.85 -3.19
C GLN A 158 8.37 4.76 -2.34
N GLY A 159 8.31 5.61 -1.31
CA GLY A 159 7.08 5.95 -0.62
C GLY A 159 6.47 7.21 -1.22
N TYR A 160 5.29 7.57 -0.73
CA TYR A 160 4.59 8.78 -1.16
C TYR A 160 4.07 9.57 0.02
N LEU A 161 4.24 10.89 -0.05
CA LEU A 161 3.52 11.82 0.78
C LEU A 161 2.36 12.39 -0.04
N VAL A 162 1.13 12.13 0.39
CA VAL A 162 -0.08 12.67 -0.24
C VAL A 162 -0.61 13.77 0.65
N GLN A 163 -0.61 15.00 0.13
CA GLN A 163 -0.95 16.21 0.85
C GLN A 163 -2.23 16.84 0.31
N GLY A 164 -3.18 17.06 1.18
CA GLY A 164 -4.42 17.79 0.98
C GLY A 164 -4.78 18.53 2.28
N SER A 165 -6.04 18.47 2.72
CA SER A 165 -6.45 18.96 4.05
C SER A 165 -5.84 18.17 5.19
N LYS A 166 -5.37 16.95 4.90
CA LYS A 166 -4.57 16.05 5.74
C LYS A 166 -3.38 15.54 4.95
N THR A 167 -2.37 15.04 5.66
CA THR A 167 -1.18 14.45 5.05
C THR A 167 -1.08 12.98 5.37
N ILE A 168 -0.92 12.17 4.33
CA ILE A 168 -0.75 10.72 4.43
C ILE A 168 0.64 10.36 3.95
N PHE A 169 1.35 9.53 4.71
CA PHE A 169 2.58 8.89 4.26
C PHE A 169 2.31 7.41 3.96
N PHE A 170 2.43 7.04 2.69
CA PHE A 170 2.42 5.64 2.24
C PHE A 170 3.87 5.20 2.02
N CYS A 171 4.34 4.27 2.85
CA CYS A 171 5.74 3.84 2.83
C CYS A 171 6.08 2.92 1.66
N GLY A 172 5.13 2.10 1.18
CA GLY A 172 5.46 0.92 0.40
C GLY A 172 6.30 -0.05 1.23
N ASP A 173 7.25 -0.74 0.60
CA ASP A 173 8.22 -1.57 1.30
C ASP A 173 9.49 -0.79 1.61
N SER A 174 9.95 -0.90 2.86
CA SER A 174 11.18 -0.26 3.32
C SER A 174 11.70 -0.93 4.59
N GLY A 175 13.01 -1.01 4.73
CA GLY A 175 13.66 -1.15 6.03
C GLY A 175 13.61 0.17 6.79
N LEU A 176 13.91 0.13 8.09
CA LEU A 176 14.07 1.34 8.89
C LEU A 176 15.24 2.19 8.34
N THR A 177 14.97 3.49 8.13
CA THR A 177 15.93 4.43 7.53
C THR A 177 15.93 5.78 8.29
N PRO A 178 17.10 6.47 8.40
CA PRO A 178 17.16 7.81 8.95
C PRO A 178 16.28 8.84 8.25
N ASP A 179 15.98 8.65 6.97
CA ASP A 179 15.14 9.54 6.16
C ASP A 179 13.77 9.79 6.81
N PHE A 180 13.23 8.81 7.55
CA PHE A 180 11.95 8.98 8.27
C PHE A 180 12.00 10.12 9.30
N LYS A 181 13.17 10.37 9.91
CA LYS A 181 13.34 11.48 10.85
C LYS A 181 13.33 12.83 10.12
N GLU A 182 13.94 12.90 8.95
CA GLU A 182 13.96 14.11 8.11
C GLU A 182 12.56 14.41 7.57
N ILE A 183 11.85 13.38 7.10
CA ILE A 183 10.46 13.49 6.65
C ILE A 183 9.57 14.00 7.79
N GLY A 184 9.67 13.40 9.00
CA GLY A 184 8.88 13.81 10.17
C GLY A 184 9.27 15.17 10.76
N ALA A 185 10.48 15.68 10.47
CA ALA A 185 10.87 17.05 10.81
C ALA A 185 10.29 18.09 9.82
N THR A 186 10.08 17.67 8.57
CA THR A 186 9.64 18.56 7.47
C THR A 186 8.11 18.60 7.33
N TYR A 187 7.44 17.47 7.52
CA TYR A 187 6.01 17.33 7.24
C TYR A 187 5.21 16.91 8.47
N SER A 188 4.01 17.47 8.63
CA SER A 188 3.05 17.04 9.67
C SER A 188 2.20 15.90 9.12
N ILE A 189 2.48 14.65 9.51
CA ILE A 189 1.83 13.45 9.01
C ILE A 189 0.63 13.08 9.88
N ASP A 190 -0.57 13.05 9.30
CA ASP A 190 -1.80 12.66 9.98
C ASP A 190 -1.96 11.14 10.04
N LEU A 191 -1.59 10.43 8.95
CA LEU A 191 -1.65 8.97 8.85
C LEU A 191 -0.41 8.42 8.17
N ALA A 192 0.26 7.44 8.77
CA ALA A 192 1.34 6.66 8.17
C ALA A 192 0.89 5.22 7.90
N LEU A 193 1.10 4.73 6.67
CA LEU A 193 0.91 3.34 6.27
C LEU A 193 2.30 2.69 6.21
N LEU A 194 2.63 1.83 7.18
CA LEU A 194 3.97 1.28 7.39
C LEU A 194 3.97 -0.24 7.32
N PRO A 195 4.90 -0.89 6.58
CA PRO A 195 4.97 -2.34 6.49
C PRO A 195 5.45 -2.97 7.81
N ILE A 196 4.92 -4.17 8.12
CA ILE A 196 5.29 -4.94 9.32
C ILE A 196 5.65 -6.40 9.03
N GLY A 197 5.74 -6.80 7.77
CA GLY A 197 5.96 -8.19 7.34
C GLY A 197 7.20 -8.39 6.47
N SER A 198 7.51 -9.64 6.16
CA SER A 198 8.62 -10.06 5.30
C SER A 198 10.03 -9.76 5.86
N TYR A 199 10.22 -9.84 7.17
CA TYR A 199 11.46 -9.47 7.85
C TYR A 199 12.37 -10.66 8.22
N ARG A 200 12.01 -11.90 7.91
CA ARG A 200 12.84 -13.09 8.16
C ARG A 200 13.34 -13.76 6.89
N PRO A 201 14.57 -14.27 6.88
CA PRO A 201 15.59 -14.23 7.94
C PRO A 201 16.06 -12.78 8.23
N SER A 202 16.80 -12.58 9.31
CA SER A 202 17.11 -11.25 9.90
C SER A 202 17.75 -10.26 8.94
N PHE A 203 18.44 -10.69 7.90
CA PHE A 203 19.03 -9.78 6.90
C PHE A 203 17.96 -9.07 6.05
N PHE A 204 16.75 -9.63 5.94
CA PHE A 204 15.64 -8.95 5.26
C PHE A 204 15.19 -7.69 6.00
N ARG A 205 15.44 -7.54 7.31
CA ARG A 205 15.16 -6.32 8.06
C ARG A 205 15.88 -5.09 7.50
N SER A 206 16.94 -5.28 6.73
CA SER A 206 17.56 -4.15 6.01
C SER A 206 16.63 -3.54 4.96
N PHE A 207 15.62 -4.28 4.50
CA PHE A 207 14.71 -3.91 3.40
C PHE A 207 13.23 -3.99 3.79
N HIS A 208 12.89 -4.61 4.92
CA HIS A 208 11.53 -4.75 5.43
C HIS A 208 11.51 -4.53 6.94
N MET A 209 10.66 -3.64 7.40
CA MET A 209 10.51 -3.39 8.83
C MET A 209 9.81 -4.56 9.53
N ASP A 210 10.29 -4.94 10.71
CA ASP A 210 9.51 -5.74 11.65
C ASP A 210 8.52 -4.82 12.43
N PRO A 211 7.57 -5.36 13.20
CA PRO A 211 6.63 -4.55 13.96
C PRO A 211 7.28 -3.54 14.91
N LYS A 212 8.47 -3.84 15.45
CA LYS A 212 9.21 -2.90 16.32
C LYS A 212 9.78 -1.75 15.49
N ASP A 213 10.38 -2.05 14.35
CA ASP A 213 10.95 -1.06 13.44
C ASP A 213 9.86 -0.11 12.91
N ALA A 214 8.67 -0.66 12.60
CA ALA A 214 7.54 0.14 12.13
C ALA A 214 7.01 1.13 13.19
N LEU A 215 6.98 0.73 14.47
CA LEU A 215 6.64 1.66 15.56
C LEU A 215 7.73 2.72 15.77
N GLU A 216 9.01 2.36 15.62
CA GLU A 216 10.10 3.31 15.64
C GLU A 216 10.03 4.30 14.47
N ALA A 217 9.71 3.79 13.26
CA ALA A 217 9.47 4.63 12.08
C ALA A 217 8.30 5.60 12.30
N MET A 218 7.20 5.16 12.92
CA MET A 218 6.09 6.05 13.31
C MET A 218 6.57 7.21 14.22
N GLU A 219 7.39 6.89 15.21
CA GLU A 219 7.97 7.90 16.13
C GLU A 219 8.89 8.87 15.38
N MET A 220 9.78 8.35 14.49
CA MET A 220 10.68 9.17 13.67
C MET A 220 9.90 10.10 12.71
N LEU A 221 8.84 9.59 12.10
CA LEU A 221 7.92 10.33 11.23
C LEU A 221 7.04 11.32 12.01
N ARG A 222 6.99 11.23 13.33
CA ARG A 222 6.05 11.99 14.18
C ARG A 222 4.61 11.87 13.70
N ALA A 223 4.25 10.72 13.16
CA ALA A 223 2.93 10.50 12.60
C ALA A 223 1.88 10.45 13.71
N LYS A 224 0.76 11.16 13.52
CA LYS A 224 -0.34 11.21 14.50
C LYS A 224 -1.05 9.87 14.62
N ARG A 225 -1.15 9.13 13.51
CA ARG A 225 -1.73 7.78 13.43
C ARG A 225 -0.92 6.88 12.52
N MET A 226 -0.99 5.58 12.78
CA MET A 226 -0.36 4.55 11.96
C MET A 226 -1.33 3.39 11.73
N VAL A 227 -1.33 2.89 10.49
CA VAL A 227 -1.93 1.61 10.12
C VAL A 227 -0.83 0.71 9.55
N PRO A 228 -0.61 -0.49 10.12
CA PRO A 228 0.33 -1.44 9.58
C PRO A 228 -0.20 -2.10 8.31
N ILE A 229 0.68 -2.22 7.32
CA ILE A 229 0.46 -2.86 6.02
C ILE A 229 1.45 -4.00 5.79
N HIS A 230 1.40 -4.65 4.63
CA HIS A 230 2.30 -5.71 4.18
C HIS A 230 2.32 -6.92 5.12
N TRP A 231 1.14 -7.37 5.55
CA TRP A 231 0.96 -8.54 6.42
C TRP A 231 -0.32 -9.32 6.07
N GLY A 232 -0.37 -10.58 6.48
CA GLY A 232 -1.58 -11.41 6.49
C GLY A 232 -2.07 -11.93 5.13
N ALA A 233 -1.55 -11.45 4.00
CA ALA A 233 -2.01 -11.87 2.67
C ALA A 233 -1.21 -13.05 2.11
N PHE A 234 0.10 -12.96 2.09
CA PHE A 234 1.00 -13.96 1.51
C PHE A 234 2.14 -14.30 2.47
N ARG A 235 2.57 -15.56 2.45
CA ARG A 235 3.78 -15.99 3.15
C ARG A 235 5.00 -15.72 2.28
N LEU A 236 5.49 -14.48 2.31
CA LEU A 236 6.63 -14.04 1.49
C LEU A 236 7.98 -14.35 2.11
N SER A 237 8.01 -14.66 3.39
CA SER A 237 9.23 -14.92 4.14
C SER A 237 9.04 -16.03 5.19
N LEU A 238 9.98 -16.16 6.13
CA LEU A 238 10.03 -17.31 7.04
C LEU A 238 9.23 -17.13 8.33
N GLU A 239 8.79 -15.92 8.68
CA GLU A 239 7.93 -15.74 9.84
C GLU A 239 6.55 -16.38 9.64
N PRO A 240 5.94 -16.91 10.71
CA PRO A 240 4.55 -17.34 10.71
C PRO A 240 3.62 -16.18 10.32
N MET A 241 2.55 -16.45 9.56
CA MET A 241 1.64 -15.44 9.05
C MET A 241 0.95 -14.61 10.15
N ASP A 242 0.76 -15.20 11.33
CA ASP A 242 0.14 -14.56 12.49
C ASP A 242 1.15 -13.83 13.39
N GLU A 243 2.45 -14.00 13.16
CA GLU A 243 3.47 -13.38 14.00
C GLU A 243 3.50 -11.86 13.88
N PRO A 244 3.51 -11.24 12.67
CA PRO A 244 3.59 -9.79 12.55
C PRO A 244 2.44 -9.07 13.27
N PRO A 245 1.14 -9.38 13.04
CA PRO A 245 0.05 -8.68 13.72
C PRO A 245 0.04 -8.96 15.23
N ARG A 246 0.31 -10.19 15.68
CA ARG A 246 0.36 -10.53 17.09
C ARG A 246 1.47 -9.78 17.82
N ARG A 247 2.67 -9.73 17.24
CA ARG A 247 3.81 -9.01 17.78
C ARG A 247 3.56 -7.49 17.80
N PHE A 248 2.92 -6.96 16.78
CA PHE A 248 2.52 -5.56 16.74
C PHE A 248 1.58 -5.21 17.89
N LEU A 249 0.51 -5.98 18.11
CA LEU A 249 -0.43 -5.76 19.20
C LEU A 249 0.23 -5.86 20.58
N HIS A 250 1.14 -6.81 20.77
CA HIS A 250 1.91 -6.94 22.01
C HIS A 250 2.75 -5.70 22.29
N LEU A 251 3.47 -5.19 21.27
CA LEU A 251 4.28 -3.99 21.39
C LEU A 251 3.44 -2.72 21.68
N LEU A 252 2.22 -2.63 21.13
CA LEU A 252 1.31 -1.52 21.45
C LEU A 252 0.92 -1.51 22.92
N GLN A 253 0.65 -2.69 23.49
CA GLN A 253 0.32 -2.83 24.92
C GLN A 253 1.52 -2.45 25.81
N GLU A 254 2.72 -2.95 25.49
CA GLU A 254 3.94 -2.66 26.24
C GLU A 254 4.29 -1.16 26.21
N ARG A 255 4.21 -0.52 25.04
CA ARG A 255 4.62 0.87 24.86
C ARG A 255 3.53 1.89 25.21
N LYS A 256 2.29 1.45 25.48
CA LYS A 256 1.12 2.31 25.72
C LYS A 256 0.86 3.32 24.58
N ILE A 257 1.12 2.92 23.32
CA ILE A 257 0.98 3.79 22.13
C ILE A 257 -0.46 3.81 21.60
N ASN A 258 -1.34 2.92 22.08
CA ASN A 258 -2.75 2.92 21.72
C ASN A 258 -3.45 4.20 22.27
N PRO A 259 -4.14 5.03 21.45
CA PRO A 259 -4.83 4.70 20.20
C PRO A 259 -4.16 5.21 18.90
N HIS A 260 -2.90 5.56 18.92
CA HIS A 260 -2.23 6.19 17.76
C HIS A 260 -1.88 5.20 16.64
N ALA A 261 -1.59 3.94 16.97
CA ALA A 261 -1.32 2.89 15.99
C ALA A 261 -2.43 1.82 16.06
N VAL A 262 -3.06 1.53 14.92
CA VAL A 262 -4.28 0.69 14.86
C VAL A 262 -4.09 -0.43 13.85
N LEU A 263 -4.18 -1.69 14.31
CA LEU A 263 -4.21 -2.86 13.45
C LEU A 263 -5.63 -3.04 12.88
N LEU A 264 -5.80 -2.80 11.59
CA LEU A 264 -7.06 -3.02 10.89
C LEU A 264 -7.11 -4.41 10.28
N GLN A 265 -8.22 -5.11 10.45
CA GLN A 265 -8.50 -6.30 9.65
C GLN A 265 -8.95 -5.89 8.23
N PRO A 266 -8.81 -6.79 7.21
CA PRO A 266 -9.33 -6.51 5.88
C PRO A 266 -10.81 -6.10 5.90
N GLY A 267 -11.13 -4.94 5.33
CA GLY A 267 -12.46 -4.33 5.31
C GLY A 267 -12.72 -3.33 6.44
N GLU A 268 -11.87 -3.27 7.45
CA GLU A 268 -12.02 -2.27 8.51
C GLU A 268 -11.53 -0.88 8.07
N LYS A 269 -12.18 0.14 8.60
CA LYS A 269 -11.99 1.56 8.28
C LYS A 269 -11.47 2.32 9.50
N ILE A 270 -10.56 3.26 9.27
CA ILE A 270 -10.12 4.26 10.23
C ILE A 270 -10.37 5.68 9.69
N PHE A 271 -10.74 6.60 10.57
CA PHE A 271 -10.80 8.03 10.31
C PHE A 271 -9.54 8.73 10.83
N PHE A 272 -9.08 9.80 10.16
CA PHE A 272 -7.85 10.50 10.55
C PHE A 272 -7.89 12.01 10.29
#